data_f2202e6c6e77975ab3c1b43ad289ad8e
#
_entry.id   f2202e6c6e77975ab3c1b43ad289ad8e
#
_cell.length_a   1.000
_cell.length_b   1.000
_cell.length_c   1.000
_cell.angle_alpha   90.00
_cell.angle_beta   90.00
_cell.angle_gamma   90.00
#
_symmetry.space_group_name_H-M   'P 1'
#
loop_
_entity.id
_entity.type
_entity.pdbx_description
1 polymer ?
#
loop_
_entity_poly.entity_id
_entity_poly.type
_entity_poly.pdbx_seq_one_letter_code
_entity_poly.pdbx_strand_id
1 'polypeptide(L)'
;MRTVASDLPVSVLFTCVDNAALSLMAESILRSLGSRRFRAASAAVQPAAAAHPVVIEFLQSRGMPCDGLWPKKLRDSSPRFDFVIRLCARSAADATLCAGEGAVIADWNLEALRAQLNDPPQVHDAIRDAFWILMRRIKIFASLPHHAVPRRSFQYRVEGIAAWN
;
A
#
# COMPACT_ATOMS: atom_id res chain seq x y z
N MET A 1 24.15 -19.94 -16.94
CA MET A 1 23.89 -18.47 -16.84
C MET A 1 23.18 -18.20 -15.52
N ARG A 2 23.89 -17.62 -14.57
CA ARG A 2 23.24 -17.11 -13.35
C ARG A 2 22.42 -15.89 -13.75
N THR A 3 21.10 -16.00 -13.66
CA THR A 3 20.22 -14.84 -13.70
C THR A 3 20.62 -13.97 -12.53
N VAL A 4 21.21 -12.81 -12.80
CA VAL A 4 21.47 -11.80 -11.79
C VAL A 4 20.11 -11.38 -11.28
N ALA A 5 19.70 -11.87 -10.10
CA ALA A 5 18.57 -11.32 -9.40
C ALA A 5 18.87 -9.82 -9.25
N SER A 6 17.99 -8.97 -9.73
CA SER A 6 18.19 -7.53 -9.65
C SER A 6 18.28 -7.16 -8.16
N ASP A 7 19.40 -6.63 -7.73
CA ASP A 7 19.63 -6.12 -6.37
C ASP A 7 18.74 -4.87 -6.08
N LEU A 8 17.86 -4.51 -7.01
CA LEU A 8 16.98 -3.37 -6.89
C LEU A 8 15.81 -3.70 -5.94
N PRO A 9 15.44 -2.77 -5.06
CA PRO A 9 14.27 -2.94 -4.21
C PRO A 9 12.98 -3.17 -5.02
N VAL A 10 12.12 -4.04 -4.54
CA VAL A 10 10.79 -4.26 -5.11
C VAL A 10 9.95 -3.00 -4.88
N SER A 11 9.41 -2.42 -5.95
CA SER A 11 8.61 -1.20 -5.86
C SER A 11 7.13 -1.53 -5.70
N VAL A 12 6.49 -0.94 -4.69
CA VAL A 12 5.10 -1.19 -4.32
C VAL A 12 4.35 0.13 -4.18
N LEU A 13 3.26 0.26 -4.91
CA LEU A 13 2.33 1.39 -4.80
C LEU A 13 1.05 0.94 -4.11
N PHE A 14 0.67 1.64 -3.07
CA PHE A 14 -0.65 1.53 -2.46
C PHE A 14 -1.56 2.66 -2.94
N THR A 15 -2.75 2.34 -3.42
CA THR A 15 -3.73 3.32 -3.88
C THR A 15 -5.01 3.28 -3.06
N CYS A 16 -5.58 4.44 -2.84
CA CYS A 16 -6.90 4.65 -2.26
C CYS A 16 -7.54 5.89 -2.89
N VAL A 17 -8.76 6.22 -2.52
CA VAL A 17 -9.53 7.31 -3.15
C VAL A 17 -8.83 8.67 -3.04
N ASP A 18 -8.33 9.01 -1.85
CA ASP A 18 -7.81 10.34 -1.51
C ASP A 18 -6.37 10.34 -0.96
N ASN A 19 -5.79 9.17 -0.78
CA ASN A 19 -4.44 9.02 -0.18
C ASN A 19 -4.27 9.77 1.17
N ALA A 20 -5.32 9.83 1.98
CA ALA A 20 -5.28 10.55 3.25
C ALA A 20 -5.06 9.66 4.47
N ALA A 21 -5.40 8.38 4.40
CA ALA A 21 -5.40 7.47 5.55
C ALA A 21 -4.81 6.09 5.23
N LEU A 22 -5.61 5.17 4.67
CA LEU A 22 -5.26 3.74 4.55
C LEU A 22 -4.01 3.50 3.70
N SER A 23 -3.87 4.19 2.58
CA SER A 23 -2.72 4.03 1.70
C SER A 23 -1.45 4.64 2.28
N LEU A 24 -1.55 5.74 3.04
CA LEU A 24 -0.43 6.29 3.81
C LEU A 24 0.00 5.33 4.91
N MET A 25 -0.96 4.72 5.61
CA MET A 25 -0.69 3.72 6.64
C MET A 25 0.03 2.50 6.04
N ALA A 26 -0.42 2.00 4.89
CA ALA A 26 0.21 0.88 4.21
C ALA A 26 1.65 1.20 3.77
N GLU A 27 1.87 2.39 3.22
CA GLU A 27 3.20 2.90 2.86
C GLU A 27 4.13 2.91 4.07
N SER A 28 3.68 3.47 5.19
CA SER A 28 4.45 3.54 6.44
C SER A 28 4.81 2.14 6.97
N ILE A 29 3.84 1.22 6.97
CA ILE A 29 4.07 -0.15 7.43
C ILE A 29 5.13 -0.85 6.56
N LEU A 30 5.03 -0.78 5.23
CA LEU A 30 5.99 -1.44 4.35
C LEU A 30 7.39 -0.83 4.49
N ARG A 31 7.50 0.49 4.66
CA ARG A 31 8.77 1.16 4.97
C ARG A 31 9.42 0.62 6.25
N SER A 32 8.61 0.32 7.27
CA SER A 32 9.12 -0.20 8.55
C SER A 32 9.73 -1.59 8.45
N LEU A 33 9.36 -2.37 7.42
CA LEU A 33 9.85 -3.74 7.21
C LEU A 33 11.17 -3.85 6.45
N GLY A 34 11.71 -2.73 5.97
CA GLY A 34 13.05 -2.68 5.38
C GLY A 34 13.15 -1.98 4.03
N SER A 35 13.73 -0.80 4.04
CA SER A 35 13.95 0.05 2.88
C SER A 35 14.91 -0.52 1.82
N ARG A 36 15.74 -1.49 2.19
CA ARG A 36 16.64 -2.16 1.24
C ARG A 36 15.91 -3.16 0.34
N ARG A 37 14.82 -3.74 0.83
CA ARG A 37 14.05 -4.77 0.10
C ARG A 37 12.91 -4.18 -0.70
N PHE A 38 12.31 -3.10 -0.20
CA PHE A 38 11.09 -2.52 -0.75
C PHE A 38 11.22 -1.00 -0.89
N ARG A 39 10.71 -0.50 -2.01
CA ARG A 39 10.43 0.92 -2.23
C ARG A 39 8.92 1.11 -2.17
N ALA A 40 8.43 1.54 -1.01
CA ALA A 40 7.01 1.78 -0.78
C ALA A 40 6.63 3.20 -1.19
N ALA A 41 5.47 3.32 -1.81
CA ALA A 41 4.83 4.59 -2.12
C ALA A 41 3.31 4.47 -1.99
N SER A 42 2.64 5.60 -1.88
CA SER A 42 1.19 5.69 -1.95
C SER A 42 0.77 6.91 -2.77
N ALA A 43 -0.38 6.84 -3.42
CA ALA A 43 -0.92 7.95 -4.20
C ALA A 43 -2.42 7.77 -4.46
N ALA A 44 -3.06 8.86 -4.93
CA ALA A 44 -4.43 8.86 -5.43
C ALA A 44 -4.56 9.78 -6.64
N VAL A 45 -5.58 9.58 -7.47
CA VAL A 45 -5.88 10.51 -8.58
C VAL A 45 -6.36 11.86 -8.06
N GLN A 46 -7.13 11.84 -6.99
CA GLN A 46 -7.64 13.04 -6.32
C GLN A 46 -7.20 13.03 -4.85
N PRO A 47 -5.92 13.36 -4.57
CA PRO A 47 -5.43 13.36 -3.21
C PRO A 47 -6.10 14.44 -2.37
N ALA A 48 -6.32 14.13 -1.09
CA ALA A 48 -6.75 15.11 -0.11
C ALA A 48 -5.69 16.22 0.08
N ALA A 49 -6.11 17.35 0.64
CA ALA A 49 -5.20 18.46 0.94
C ALA A 49 -4.19 18.12 2.04
N ALA A 50 -4.55 17.23 2.95
CA ALA A 50 -3.70 16.82 4.07
C ALA A 50 -3.95 15.36 4.45
N ALA A 51 -2.96 14.75 5.11
CA ALA A 51 -3.12 13.45 5.75
C ALA A 51 -4.14 13.52 6.89
N HIS A 52 -4.83 12.41 7.13
CA HIS A 52 -5.76 12.30 8.24
C HIS A 52 -5.00 12.41 9.58
N PRO A 53 -5.27 13.44 10.41
CA PRO A 53 -4.44 13.74 11.57
C PRO A 53 -4.36 12.58 12.57
N VAL A 54 -5.49 11.90 12.82
CA VAL A 54 -5.54 10.78 13.76
C VAL A 54 -4.71 9.59 13.25
N VAL A 55 -4.60 9.40 11.93
CA VAL A 55 -3.75 8.35 11.34
C VAL A 55 -2.27 8.67 11.58
N ILE A 56 -1.87 9.91 11.36
CA ILE A 56 -0.46 10.31 11.59
C ILE A 56 -0.10 10.19 13.06
N GLU A 57 -0.95 10.68 13.96
CA GLU A 57 -0.77 10.54 15.41
C GLU A 57 -0.66 9.07 15.85
N PHE A 58 -1.54 8.22 15.33
CA PHE A 58 -1.51 6.79 15.60
C PHE A 58 -0.20 6.14 15.14
N LEU A 59 0.24 6.42 13.91
CA LEU A 59 1.49 5.89 13.37
C LEU A 59 2.70 6.35 14.18
N GLN A 60 2.75 7.62 14.56
CA GLN A 60 3.81 8.18 15.41
C GLN A 60 3.84 7.50 16.78
N SER A 61 2.68 7.28 17.40
CA SER A 61 2.59 6.60 18.70
C SER A 61 3.09 5.14 18.64
N ARG A 62 3.12 4.55 17.45
CA ARG A 62 3.63 3.19 17.22
C ARG A 62 5.08 3.16 16.73
N GLY A 63 5.75 4.32 16.64
CA GLY A 63 7.11 4.41 16.14
C GLY A 63 7.23 4.09 14.64
N MET A 64 6.14 4.24 13.88
CA MET A 64 6.15 4.01 12.43
C MET A 64 6.76 5.20 11.69
N PRO A 65 7.45 4.97 10.55
CA PRO A 65 8.04 6.05 9.77
C PRO A 65 6.95 6.95 9.16
N CYS A 66 7.00 8.25 9.48
CA CYS A 66 6.05 9.24 9.01
C CYS A 66 6.69 10.33 8.12
N ASP A 67 8.01 10.32 7.97
CA ASP A 67 8.72 11.30 7.15
C ASP A 67 8.27 11.22 5.69
N GLY A 68 7.87 12.37 5.13
CA GLY A 68 7.38 12.42 3.75
C GLY A 68 6.02 11.75 3.54
N LEU A 69 5.27 11.49 4.59
CA LEU A 69 3.97 10.83 4.54
C LEU A 69 2.85 11.87 4.37
N TRP A 70 2.57 12.24 3.12
CA TRP A 70 1.49 13.17 2.75
C TRP A 70 0.74 12.66 1.52
N PRO A 71 -0.49 13.15 1.27
CA PRO A 71 -1.24 12.80 0.06
C PRO A 71 -0.50 13.20 -1.21
N LYS A 72 -0.38 12.25 -2.14
CA LYS A 72 0.36 12.42 -3.40
C LYS A 72 -0.54 12.14 -4.59
N LYS A 73 -0.39 12.95 -5.64
CA LYS A 73 -1.13 12.79 -6.88
C LYS A 73 -0.49 11.74 -7.78
N LEU A 74 -1.31 10.78 -8.19
CA LEU A 74 -0.96 9.85 -9.26
C LEU A 74 -0.99 10.58 -10.60
N ARG A 75 0.06 10.42 -11.41
CA ARG A 75 0.21 11.04 -12.74
C ARG A 75 0.75 10.03 -13.74
N ASP A 76 0.50 10.25 -15.02
CA ASP A 76 1.07 9.43 -16.11
C ASP A 76 2.61 9.41 -16.09
N SER A 77 3.23 10.48 -15.58
CA SER A 77 4.68 10.60 -15.40
C SER A 77 5.21 9.98 -14.09
N SER A 78 4.33 9.37 -13.29
CA SER A 78 4.74 8.71 -12.07
C SER A 78 5.66 7.51 -12.37
N PRO A 79 6.59 7.17 -11.47
CA PRO A 79 7.40 5.97 -11.61
C PRO A 79 6.55 4.72 -11.80
N ARG A 80 7.04 3.77 -12.57
CA ARG A 80 6.38 2.47 -12.72
C ARG A 80 6.70 1.57 -11.52
N PHE A 81 5.70 0.80 -11.08
CA PHE A 81 5.78 -0.08 -9.92
C PHE A 81 5.68 -1.55 -10.31
N ASP A 82 6.34 -2.38 -9.53
CA ASP A 82 6.28 -3.84 -9.67
C ASP A 82 4.97 -4.42 -9.14
N PHE A 83 4.45 -3.80 -8.08
CA PHE A 83 3.17 -4.16 -7.47
C PHE A 83 2.33 -2.90 -7.28
N VAL A 84 1.05 -2.99 -7.61
CA VAL A 84 0.04 -1.98 -7.33
C VAL A 84 -1.06 -2.61 -6.52
N ILE A 85 -1.21 -2.18 -5.26
CA ILE A 85 -2.18 -2.71 -4.32
C ILE A 85 -3.26 -1.67 -4.08
N ARG A 86 -4.48 -2.00 -4.49
CA ARG A 86 -5.65 -1.15 -4.36
C ARG A 86 -6.37 -1.46 -3.05
N LEU A 87 -6.50 -0.44 -2.21
CA LEU A 87 -7.16 -0.56 -0.90
C LEU A 87 -8.64 -0.19 -0.95
N CYS A 88 -9.08 0.49 -2.00
CA CYS A 88 -10.45 0.96 -2.18
C CYS A 88 -10.94 0.68 -3.60
N ALA A 89 -12.19 0.28 -3.74
CA ALA A 89 -12.76 -0.16 -5.02
C ALA A 89 -12.74 0.92 -6.13
N ARG A 90 -12.84 2.20 -5.76
CA ARG A 90 -12.87 3.32 -6.70
C ARG A 90 -11.51 3.67 -7.32
N SER A 91 -10.42 3.10 -6.82
CA SER A 91 -9.08 3.31 -7.37
C SER A 91 -8.73 2.38 -8.54
N ALA A 92 -9.72 1.64 -9.06
CA ALA A 92 -9.50 0.59 -10.07
C ALA A 92 -8.95 1.11 -11.41
N ALA A 93 -9.48 2.22 -11.92
CA ALA A 93 -9.07 2.77 -13.21
C ALA A 93 -7.65 3.36 -13.18
N ASP A 94 -7.18 3.76 -12.01
CA ASP A 94 -5.96 4.53 -11.83
C ASP A 94 -4.73 3.65 -11.61
N ALA A 95 -4.95 2.41 -11.15
CA ALA A 95 -3.88 1.48 -10.83
C ALA A 95 -3.03 1.09 -12.06
N THR A 96 -3.63 1.07 -13.25
CA THR A 96 -2.93 0.72 -14.49
C THR A 96 -1.96 1.80 -14.96
N LEU A 97 -2.18 3.06 -14.60
CA LEU A 97 -1.34 4.19 -15.01
C LEU A 97 0.10 4.07 -14.52
N CYS A 98 0.32 3.44 -13.37
CA CYS A 98 1.62 3.31 -12.75
C CYS A 98 2.14 1.86 -12.67
N ALA A 99 1.43 0.93 -13.28
CA ALA A 99 1.88 -0.45 -13.37
C ALA A 99 3.06 -0.57 -14.35
N GLY A 100 4.16 -1.18 -13.90
CA GLY A 100 5.28 -1.54 -14.76
C GLY A 100 4.94 -2.73 -15.66
N GLU A 101 5.81 -3.02 -16.60
CA GLU A 101 5.67 -4.23 -17.42
C GLU A 101 5.70 -5.48 -16.52
N GLY A 102 4.69 -6.34 -16.67
CA GLY A 102 4.54 -7.54 -15.84
C GLY A 102 4.19 -7.26 -14.38
N ALA A 103 3.73 -6.04 -14.05
CA ALA A 103 3.32 -5.69 -12.70
C ALA A 103 2.15 -6.54 -12.22
N VAL A 104 2.14 -6.81 -10.92
CA VAL A 104 1.01 -7.44 -10.23
C VAL A 104 0.09 -6.35 -9.69
N ILE A 105 -1.19 -6.41 -10.05
CA ILE A 105 -2.24 -5.53 -9.54
C ILE A 105 -3.18 -6.37 -8.68
N ALA A 106 -3.33 -6.00 -7.41
CA ALA A 106 -4.15 -6.74 -6.46
C ALA A 106 -5.11 -5.84 -5.70
N ASP A 107 -6.27 -6.38 -5.35
CA ASP A 107 -7.30 -5.72 -4.55
C ASP A 107 -7.28 -6.23 -3.11
N TRP A 108 -7.00 -5.32 -2.18
CA TRP A 108 -7.07 -5.61 -0.74
C TRP A 108 -8.23 -4.91 -0.05
N ASN A 109 -9.24 -4.62 -0.73
CA ASN A 109 -10.45 -3.88 -0.36
C ASN A 109 -10.68 -3.65 1.15
N LEU A 110 -10.49 -2.41 1.59
CA LEU A 110 -10.76 -1.93 2.95
C LEU A 110 -11.84 -0.83 2.96
N GLU A 111 -12.73 -0.84 1.97
CA GLU A 111 -13.75 0.21 1.80
C GLU A 111 -14.66 0.37 3.02
N ALA A 112 -15.00 -0.73 3.70
CA ALA A 112 -15.82 -0.68 4.91
C ALA A 112 -15.11 0.10 6.04
N LEU A 113 -13.81 -0.11 6.25
CA LEU A 113 -13.03 0.65 7.23
C LEU A 113 -12.85 2.10 6.81
N ARG A 114 -12.64 2.36 5.52
CA ARG A 114 -12.54 3.71 4.99
C ARG A 114 -13.80 4.54 5.30
N ALA A 115 -14.96 3.94 5.15
CA ALA A 115 -16.24 4.61 5.46
C ALA A 115 -16.32 5.03 6.94
N GLN A 116 -15.78 4.24 7.86
CA GLN A 116 -15.78 4.52 9.29
C GLN A 116 -14.81 5.64 9.70
N LEU A 117 -13.83 5.97 8.88
CA LEU A 117 -12.85 7.02 9.19
C LEU A 117 -13.47 8.42 9.26
N ASN A 118 -14.63 8.62 8.65
CA ASN A 118 -15.38 9.88 8.67
C ASN A 118 -16.42 9.94 9.80
N ASP A 119 -16.52 8.88 10.61
CA ASP A 119 -17.45 8.81 11.74
C ASP A 119 -16.67 8.99 13.06
N PRO A 120 -16.79 10.17 13.73
CA PRO A 120 -16.00 10.46 14.94
C PRO A 120 -16.06 9.40 16.04
N PRO A 121 -17.20 8.76 16.35
CA PRO A 121 -17.24 7.66 17.31
C PRO A 121 -16.43 6.44 16.92
N GLN A 122 -16.25 6.17 15.61
CA GLN A 122 -15.65 4.94 15.10
C GLN A 122 -14.20 5.11 14.61
N VAL A 123 -13.73 6.35 14.40
CA VAL A 123 -12.46 6.63 13.74
C VAL A 123 -11.25 5.95 14.39
N HIS A 124 -11.17 5.96 15.70
CA HIS A 124 -10.02 5.36 16.42
C HIS A 124 -10.02 3.83 16.30
N ASP A 125 -11.18 3.21 16.42
CA ASP A 125 -11.31 1.75 16.26
C ASP A 125 -11.04 1.33 14.81
N ALA A 126 -11.57 2.07 13.84
CA ALA A 126 -11.32 1.83 12.42
C ALA A 126 -9.83 1.94 12.05
N ILE A 127 -9.13 2.93 12.58
CA ILE A 127 -7.68 3.12 12.39
C ILE A 127 -6.90 1.95 12.98
N ARG A 128 -7.24 1.55 14.20
CA ARG A 128 -6.59 0.42 14.87
C ARG A 128 -6.80 -0.88 14.09
N ASP A 129 -8.02 -1.15 13.67
CA ASP A 129 -8.38 -2.37 12.95
C ASP A 129 -7.70 -2.38 11.56
N ALA A 130 -7.73 -1.26 10.83
CA ALA A 130 -7.04 -1.10 9.57
C ALA A 130 -5.53 -1.34 9.70
N PHE A 131 -4.92 -0.80 10.76
CA PHE A 131 -3.49 -0.98 11.03
C PHE A 131 -3.12 -2.46 11.19
N TRP A 132 -3.87 -3.21 11.98
CA TRP A 132 -3.57 -4.63 12.22
C TRP A 132 -3.84 -5.50 10.99
N ILE A 133 -4.90 -5.21 10.24
CA ILE A 133 -5.18 -5.89 8.97
C ILE A 133 -4.04 -5.63 7.97
N LEU A 134 -3.67 -4.37 7.78
CA LEU A 134 -2.58 -4.00 6.87
C LEU A 134 -1.23 -4.56 7.33
N MET A 135 -0.92 -4.48 8.62
CA MET A 135 0.32 -5.04 9.17
C MET A 135 0.44 -6.53 8.87
N ARG A 136 -0.63 -7.29 9.09
CA ARG A 136 -0.66 -8.73 8.81
C ARG A 136 -0.48 -9.01 7.33
N ARG A 137 -1.26 -8.34 6.48
CA ARG A 137 -1.21 -8.52 5.01
C ARG A 137 0.15 -8.14 4.44
N ILE A 138 0.71 -7.03 4.86
CA ILE A 138 2.02 -6.55 4.39
C ILE A 138 3.15 -7.45 4.87
N LYS A 139 3.08 -8.00 6.09
CA LYS A 139 4.06 -9.00 6.55
C LYS A 139 4.03 -10.27 5.71
N ILE A 140 2.84 -10.78 5.37
CA ILE A 140 2.70 -11.94 4.48
C ILE A 140 3.28 -11.60 3.10
N PHE A 141 2.90 -10.45 2.52
CA PHE A 141 3.46 -9.97 1.27
C PHE A 141 4.99 -9.90 1.31
N ALA A 142 5.56 -9.29 2.34
CA ALA A 142 7.00 -9.13 2.50
C ALA A 142 7.75 -10.46 2.66
N SER A 143 7.08 -11.52 3.10
CA SER A 143 7.67 -12.86 3.24
C SER A 143 7.75 -13.64 1.92
N LEU A 144 7.09 -13.18 0.85
CA LEU A 144 7.12 -13.84 -0.44
C LEU A 144 8.51 -13.73 -1.09
N PRO A 145 8.93 -14.74 -1.88
CA PRO A 145 10.26 -14.79 -2.52
C PRO A 145 10.32 -13.90 -3.78
N HIS A 146 10.20 -12.59 -3.64
CA HIS A 146 10.05 -11.62 -4.73
C HIS A 146 11.14 -11.68 -5.81
N HIS A 147 12.35 -12.13 -5.47
CA HIS A 147 13.48 -12.21 -6.40
C HIS A 147 13.69 -13.61 -6.99
N ALA A 148 12.99 -14.62 -6.48
CA ALA A 148 13.19 -16.02 -6.87
C ALA A 148 12.20 -16.53 -7.92
N VAL A 149 11.10 -15.81 -8.15
CA VAL A 149 9.98 -16.28 -9.00
C VAL A 149 9.50 -15.12 -9.90
N PRO A 150 9.10 -15.39 -11.16
CA PRO A 150 8.53 -14.36 -12.03
C PRO A 150 7.33 -13.66 -11.39
N ARG A 151 7.23 -12.33 -11.53
CA ARG A 151 6.17 -11.50 -10.89
C ARG A 151 4.75 -12.01 -11.16
N ARG A 152 4.45 -12.40 -12.40
CA ARG A 152 3.12 -12.95 -12.75
C ARG A 152 2.69 -14.16 -11.91
N SER A 153 3.66 -14.89 -11.34
CA SER A 153 3.38 -16.03 -10.46
C SER A 153 2.87 -15.58 -9.08
N PHE A 154 3.00 -14.29 -8.77
CA PHE A 154 2.50 -13.72 -7.51
C PHE A 154 1.04 -13.26 -7.58
N GLN A 155 0.44 -13.13 -8.76
CA GLN A 155 -0.91 -12.57 -8.91
C GLN A 155 -1.90 -13.21 -7.93
N TYR A 156 -2.05 -14.53 -8.00
CA TYR A 156 -2.96 -15.25 -7.09
C TYR A 156 -2.56 -15.19 -5.62
N ARG A 157 -1.26 -15.14 -5.32
CA ARG A 157 -0.77 -15.09 -3.94
C ARG A 157 -1.06 -13.74 -3.31
N VAL A 158 -0.80 -12.65 -4.02
CA VAL A 158 -1.00 -11.29 -3.53
C VAL A 158 -2.49 -10.96 -3.41
N GLU A 159 -3.31 -11.38 -4.37
CA GLU A 159 -4.78 -11.30 -4.26
C GLU A 159 -5.31 -12.14 -3.10
N GLY A 160 -4.81 -13.35 -2.92
CA GLY A 160 -5.22 -14.25 -1.85
C GLY A 160 -4.94 -13.72 -0.44
N ILE A 161 -3.94 -12.82 -0.28
CA ILE A 161 -3.65 -12.17 1.01
C ILE A 161 -4.88 -11.40 1.53
N ALA A 162 -5.69 -10.83 0.65
CA ALA A 162 -6.89 -10.10 1.03
C ALA A 162 -7.94 -10.95 1.77
N ALA A 163 -7.92 -12.27 1.57
CA ALA A 163 -8.82 -13.20 2.25
C ALA A 163 -8.44 -13.50 3.71
N TRP A 164 -7.23 -13.13 4.12
CA TRP A 164 -6.76 -13.32 5.48
C TRP A 164 -7.19 -12.12 6.35
N ASN A 165 -8.28 -12.28 7.04
CA ASN A 165 -8.79 -11.33 8.04
C ASN A 165 -8.30 -11.67 9.43
#